data_fd2614bb3c794ab0bf8f0fc7e935b546
#
_entry.id   fd2614bb3c794ab0bf8f0fc7e935b546
#
_cell.length_a   1.000
_cell.length_b   1.000
_cell.length_c   1.000
_cell.angle_alpha   90.00
_cell.angle_beta   90.00
_cell.angle_gamma   90.00
#
_symmetry.space_group_name_H-M   'P 1'
#
loop_
_entity.id
_entity.type
_entity.pdbx_description
1 polymer ?
#
loop_
_entity_poly.entity_id
_entity_poly.type
_entity_poly.pdbx_seq_one_letter_code
_entity_poly.pdbx_strand_id
1 'polypeptide(L)'
;MKLSDIDLNLFVVFDAIYTEGNLTRAGDIIGITQPAVSNSLSRLRNMFDDPLFVRTADGMVPTPVAQNIIGSVRQALGLMRASVQESESFDPKSSDKHFRVSMTDLSQSILLPYLFKRLNIDAPSVAIDCYHVRRRDMNIELASGNLDLALDIPLTPDPRIKQAPLYSHPQVCLLRNDHPSIGNELDIDSYLKLRHIQISSRRGGLGQVDLALGKMGKRRQIALRTQHYLAVSELVTRTDLALTVPQIFADNLVSQLPVRYLQLPFSVPNLESHLYWHESTDQDRANRWLRGVILELYEKPPWK
;
A
#
# COMPACT_ATOMS: atom_id res chain seq x y z
N MET A 1 0.42 29.20 25.53
CA MET A 1 0.26 27.91 26.18
C MET A 1 0.63 26.85 25.15
N LYS A 2 1.48 25.87 25.45
CA LYS A 2 1.85 24.77 24.54
C LYS A 2 0.89 23.61 24.78
N LEU A 3 0.57 22.83 23.76
CA LEU A 3 -0.29 21.67 23.88
C LEU A 3 0.26 20.62 24.88
N SER A 4 1.58 20.49 24.96
CA SER A 4 2.27 19.64 25.94
C SER A 4 1.97 19.96 27.41
N ASP A 5 1.52 21.19 27.69
CA ASP A 5 1.27 21.67 29.04
C ASP A 5 -0.18 21.45 29.48
N ILE A 6 -1.00 20.91 28.55
CA ILE A 6 -2.45 20.69 28.73
C ILE A 6 -2.68 19.21 29.05
N ASP A 7 -3.36 18.97 30.18
CA ASP A 7 -3.90 17.65 30.51
C ASP A 7 -5.18 17.40 29.69
N LEU A 8 -5.08 16.56 28.66
CA LEU A 8 -6.19 16.29 27.75
C LEU A 8 -7.41 15.62 28.43
N ASN A 9 -7.23 14.95 29.57
CA ASN A 9 -8.32 14.39 30.33
C ASN A 9 -9.29 15.45 30.85
N LEU A 10 -8.83 16.70 31.01
CA LEU A 10 -9.72 17.80 31.40
C LEU A 10 -10.85 18.03 30.41
N PHE A 11 -10.62 17.79 29.11
CA PHE A 11 -11.67 17.94 28.10
C PHE A 11 -12.70 16.82 28.14
N VAL A 12 -12.33 15.62 28.59
CA VAL A 12 -13.28 14.53 28.85
C VAL A 12 -14.22 14.92 30.00
N VAL A 13 -13.65 15.51 31.07
CA VAL A 13 -14.44 16.02 32.19
C VAL A 13 -15.34 17.18 31.77
N PHE A 14 -14.82 18.10 30.92
CA PHE A 14 -15.60 19.22 30.38
C PHE A 14 -16.84 18.75 29.61
N ASP A 15 -16.67 17.79 28.68
CA ASP A 15 -17.76 17.23 27.88
C ASP A 15 -18.80 16.52 28.76
N ALA A 16 -18.36 15.76 29.76
CA ALA A 16 -19.25 15.10 30.71
C ALA A 16 -20.08 16.10 31.55
N ILE A 17 -19.46 17.19 32.05
CA ILE A 17 -20.18 18.23 32.76
C ILE A 17 -21.18 18.94 31.84
N TYR A 18 -20.80 19.22 30.60
CA TYR A 18 -21.64 19.88 29.59
C TYR A 18 -22.89 19.04 29.26
N THR A 19 -22.69 17.72 29.15
CA THR A 19 -23.78 16.78 28.82
C THR A 19 -24.74 16.55 29.99
N GLU A 20 -24.19 16.37 31.19
CA GLU A 20 -24.98 15.98 32.37
C GLU A 20 -25.58 17.15 33.15
N GLY A 21 -25.00 18.35 33.01
CA GLY A 21 -25.38 19.51 33.81
C GLY A 21 -25.23 19.30 35.33
N ASN A 22 -24.44 18.28 35.75
CA ASN A 22 -24.29 17.88 37.16
C ASN A 22 -22.94 17.23 37.39
N LEU A 23 -22.16 17.72 38.38
CA LEU A 23 -20.79 17.25 38.64
C LEU A 23 -20.75 15.80 39.15
N THR A 24 -21.76 15.36 39.92
CA THR A 24 -21.80 13.99 40.44
C THR A 24 -22.08 13.01 39.30
N ARG A 25 -23.13 13.27 38.50
CA ARG A 25 -23.44 12.43 37.34
C ARG A 25 -22.32 12.41 36.31
N ALA A 26 -21.66 13.55 36.07
CA ALA A 26 -20.49 13.59 35.21
C ALA A 26 -19.38 12.67 35.73
N GLY A 27 -19.12 12.67 37.04
CA GLY A 27 -18.18 11.76 37.68
C GLY A 27 -18.52 10.29 37.49
N ASP A 28 -19.79 9.94 37.74
CA ASP A 28 -20.28 8.57 37.60
C ASP A 28 -20.08 8.01 36.18
N ILE A 29 -20.36 8.84 35.14
CA ILE A 29 -20.22 8.42 33.73
C ILE A 29 -18.74 8.18 33.34
N ILE A 30 -17.81 9.03 33.82
CA ILE A 30 -16.39 8.90 33.46
C ILE A 30 -15.59 8.11 34.49
N GLY A 31 -16.22 7.55 35.51
CA GLY A 31 -15.59 6.67 36.48
C GLY A 31 -14.68 7.36 37.49
N ILE A 32 -14.92 8.64 37.82
CA ILE A 32 -14.15 9.40 38.83
C ILE A 32 -15.04 10.03 39.88
N THR A 33 -14.47 10.39 41.04
CA THR A 33 -15.23 10.99 42.13
C THR A 33 -15.64 12.43 41.85
N GLN A 34 -16.76 12.89 42.42
CA GLN A 34 -17.18 14.28 42.29
C GLN A 34 -16.12 15.32 42.71
N PRO A 35 -15.31 15.12 43.80
CA PRO A 35 -14.20 16.01 44.10
C PRO A 35 -13.16 16.08 42.97
N ALA A 36 -12.86 14.96 42.28
CA ALA A 36 -11.97 14.95 41.15
C ALA A 36 -12.51 15.75 39.96
N VAL A 37 -13.81 15.61 39.67
CA VAL A 37 -14.50 16.45 38.66
C VAL A 37 -14.42 17.92 39.00
N SER A 38 -14.65 18.29 40.28
CA SER A 38 -14.59 19.68 40.75
C SER A 38 -13.16 20.28 40.62
N ASN A 39 -12.12 19.49 40.93
CA ASN A 39 -10.74 19.88 40.75
C ASN A 39 -10.40 20.09 39.26
N SER A 40 -10.84 19.17 38.40
CA SER A 40 -10.66 19.28 36.97
C SER A 40 -11.35 20.54 36.40
N LEU A 41 -12.56 20.82 36.83
CA LEU A 41 -13.28 22.05 36.46
C LEU A 41 -12.53 23.31 36.95
N SER A 42 -11.95 23.29 38.15
CA SER A 42 -11.13 24.41 38.64
C SER A 42 -9.90 24.66 37.77
N ARG A 43 -9.24 23.59 37.31
CA ARG A 43 -8.09 23.69 36.38
C ARG A 43 -8.51 24.25 35.03
N LEU A 44 -9.68 23.80 34.49
CA LEU A 44 -10.24 24.32 33.25
C LEU A 44 -10.58 25.81 33.36
N ARG A 45 -11.18 26.26 34.48
CA ARG A 45 -11.48 27.66 34.75
C ARG A 45 -10.22 28.53 34.70
N ASN A 46 -9.15 28.07 35.34
CA ASN A 46 -7.87 28.75 35.29
C ASN A 46 -7.26 28.78 33.87
N MET A 47 -7.46 27.74 33.10
CA MET A 47 -6.94 27.65 31.73
C MET A 47 -7.65 28.60 30.77
N PHE A 48 -8.97 28.76 30.90
CA PHE A 48 -9.79 29.57 29.99
C PHE A 48 -10.07 30.97 30.55
N ASP A 49 -9.67 31.25 31.79
CA ASP A 49 -10.01 32.48 32.53
C ASP A 49 -11.54 32.75 32.47
N ASP A 50 -12.33 31.69 32.62
CA ASP A 50 -13.80 31.71 32.54
C ASP A 50 -14.40 30.65 33.48
N PRO A 51 -15.55 30.95 34.14
CA PRO A 51 -16.23 29.96 34.99
C PRO A 51 -16.64 28.68 34.26
N LEU A 52 -16.77 28.68 32.95
CA LEU A 52 -17.22 27.62 32.03
C LEU A 52 -18.63 27.08 32.38
N PHE A 53 -18.93 26.87 33.64
CA PHE A 53 -20.24 26.46 34.11
C PHE A 53 -20.61 27.25 35.38
N VAL A 54 -21.83 27.77 35.41
CA VAL A 54 -22.42 28.43 36.57
C VAL A 54 -23.45 27.54 37.21
N ARG A 55 -23.53 27.54 38.53
CA ARG A 55 -24.50 26.76 39.28
C ARG A 55 -25.82 27.52 39.36
N THR A 56 -26.89 26.90 38.94
CA THR A 56 -28.30 27.42 39.03
C THR A 56 -29.18 26.44 39.78
N ALA A 57 -30.46 26.77 39.92
CA ALA A 57 -31.47 25.84 40.48
C ALA A 57 -31.62 24.58 39.63
N ASP A 58 -31.39 24.69 38.31
CA ASP A 58 -31.52 23.60 37.33
C ASP A 58 -30.24 22.81 37.12
N GLY A 59 -29.16 23.13 37.85
CA GLY A 59 -27.84 22.45 37.73
C GLY A 59 -26.72 23.34 37.27
N MET A 60 -25.75 22.73 36.57
CA MET A 60 -24.59 23.40 35.99
C MET A 60 -24.89 23.86 34.55
N VAL A 61 -25.01 25.18 34.38
CA VAL A 61 -25.34 25.79 33.06
C VAL A 61 -24.05 26.31 32.40
N PRO A 62 -23.81 25.99 31.12
CA PRO A 62 -22.60 26.43 30.44
C PRO A 62 -22.58 27.93 30.15
N THR A 63 -21.40 28.56 30.28
CA THR A 63 -21.18 29.95 29.86
C THR A 63 -21.13 30.06 28.34
N PRO A 64 -21.21 31.27 27.76
CA PRO A 64 -20.97 31.47 26.31
C PRO A 64 -19.62 30.95 25.84
N VAL A 65 -18.55 31.03 26.65
CA VAL A 65 -17.24 30.46 26.34
C VAL A 65 -17.35 28.93 26.22
N ALA A 66 -17.96 28.27 27.19
CA ALA A 66 -18.18 26.83 27.17
C ALA A 66 -19.00 26.39 25.94
N GLN A 67 -20.05 27.16 25.60
CA GLN A 67 -20.85 26.90 24.38
C GLN A 67 -20.04 27.04 23.09
N ASN A 68 -19.14 28.01 23.01
CA ASN A 68 -18.33 28.23 21.83
C ASN A 68 -17.27 27.12 21.60
N ILE A 69 -16.71 26.54 22.68
CA ILE A 69 -15.64 25.55 22.57
C ILE A 69 -16.13 24.10 22.50
N ILE A 70 -17.36 23.79 22.94
CA ILE A 70 -17.85 22.40 23.03
C ILE A 70 -17.78 21.65 21.71
N GLY A 71 -18.10 22.32 20.60
CA GLY A 71 -18.04 21.70 19.25
C GLY A 71 -16.64 21.21 18.91
N SER A 72 -15.62 22.06 19.09
CA SER A 72 -14.20 21.72 18.85
C SER A 72 -13.69 20.65 19.81
N VAL A 73 -14.09 20.71 21.08
CA VAL A 73 -13.73 19.68 22.06
C VAL A 73 -14.29 18.31 21.68
N ARG A 74 -15.58 18.23 21.32
CA ARG A 74 -16.21 16.98 20.89
C ARG A 74 -15.56 16.41 19.63
N GLN A 75 -15.23 17.26 18.66
CA GLN A 75 -14.54 16.84 17.46
C GLN A 75 -13.16 16.25 17.78
N ALA A 76 -12.37 16.89 18.64
CA ALA A 76 -11.06 16.40 19.04
C ALA A 76 -11.15 15.07 19.82
N LEU A 77 -12.07 14.96 20.78
CA LEU A 77 -12.31 13.70 21.51
C LEU A 77 -12.80 12.59 20.56
N GLY A 78 -13.63 12.93 19.58
CA GLY A 78 -14.08 11.99 18.54
C GLY A 78 -12.92 11.43 17.73
N LEU A 79 -12.00 12.28 17.27
CA LEU A 79 -10.79 11.86 16.53
C LEU A 79 -9.89 10.97 17.39
N MET A 80 -9.70 11.30 18.67
CA MET A 80 -8.92 10.45 19.59
C MET A 80 -9.58 9.08 19.79
N ARG A 81 -10.91 9.03 20.00
CA ARG A 81 -11.64 7.77 20.11
C ARG A 81 -11.55 6.93 18.84
N ALA A 82 -11.71 7.56 17.68
CA ALA A 82 -11.53 6.89 16.38
C ALA A 82 -10.16 6.27 16.25
N SER A 83 -9.09 7.00 16.61
CA SER A 83 -7.71 6.49 16.57
C SER A 83 -7.48 5.27 17.47
N VAL A 84 -8.13 5.20 18.63
CA VAL A 84 -8.08 4.03 19.51
C VAL A 84 -8.91 2.87 18.93
N GLN A 85 -10.11 3.15 18.42
CA GLN A 85 -11.00 2.15 17.83
C GLN A 85 -10.48 1.57 16.52
N GLU A 86 -9.82 2.36 15.68
CA GLU A 86 -9.13 1.86 14.46
C GLU A 86 -8.08 0.78 14.78
N SER A 87 -7.45 0.86 15.96
CA SER A 87 -6.51 -0.18 16.40
C SER A 87 -7.20 -1.49 16.81
N GLU A 88 -8.49 -1.45 17.16
CA GLU A 88 -9.25 -2.59 17.71
C GLU A 88 -10.20 -3.25 16.71
N SER A 89 -10.65 -2.56 15.65
CA SER A 89 -11.56 -3.14 14.65
C SER A 89 -11.34 -2.52 13.27
N PHE A 90 -11.19 -3.36 12.25
CA PHE A 90 -11.20 -2.96 10.86
C PHE A 90 -12.37 -3.64 10.16
N ASP A 91 -13.32 -2.85 9.68
CA ASP A 91 -14.40 -3.30 8.79
C ASP A 91 -14.16 -2.75 7.39
N PRO A 92 -13.84 -3.59 6.41
CA PRO A 92 -13.58 -3.16 5.03
C PRO A 92 -14.72 -2.35 4.41
N LYS A 93 -15.97 -2.69 4.73
CA LYS A 93 -17.15 -2.07 4.09
C LYS A 93 -17.37 -0.63 4.49
N SER A 94 -16.98 -0.26 5.70
CA SER A 94 -17.16 1.09 6.25
C SER A 94 -15.89 1.91 6.34
N SER A 95 -14.72 1.30 6.07
CA SER A 95 -13.41 1.95 6.15
C SER A 95 -13.15 2.86 4.96
N ASP A 96 -12.64 4.06 5.23
CA ASP A 96 -12.11 5.03 4.26
C ASP A 96 -10.58 5.06 4.24
N LYS A 97 -9.93 3.98 4.70
CA LYS A 97 -8.48 3.90 4.80
C LYS A 97 -7.79 4.07 3.45
N HIS A 98 -6.74 4.89 3.45
CA HIS A 98 -5.80 5.05 2.34
C HIS A 98 -4.60 4.13 2.56
N PHE A 99 -4.38 3.20 1.63
CA PHE A 99 -3.19 2.35 1.63
C PHE A 99 -2.16 2.89 0.65
N ARG A 100 -0.91 2.94 1.07
CA ARG A 100 0.26 3.32 0.25
C ARG A 100 1.00 2.06 -0.15
N VAL A 101 1.00 1.74 -1.43
CA VAL A 101 1.54 0.48 -1.94
C VAL A 101 2.59 0.76 -3.01
N SER A 102 3.80 0.21 -2.83
CA SER A 102 4.83 0.27 -3.86
C SER A 102 4.70 -0.90 -4.82
N MET A 103 4.60 -0.60 -6.11
CA MET A 103 4.59 -1.61 -7.18
C MET A 103 5.34 -1.11 -8.41
N THR A 104 5.95 -2.06 -9.14
CA THR A 104 6.41 -1.78 -10.51
C THR A 104 5.21 -1.64 -11.44
N ASP A 105 5.39 -1.01 -12.60
CA ASP A 105 4.36 -0.91 -13.62
C ASP A 105 3.87 -2.28 -14.12
N LEU A 106 4.73 -3.28 -14.14
CA LEU A 106 4.35 -4.67 -14.41
C LEU A 106 3.36 -5.19 -13.36
N SER A 107 3.70 -5.05 -12.08
CA SER A 107 2.82 -5.50 -10.99
C SER A 107 1.50 -4.75 -10.98
N GLN A 108 1.52 -3.44 -11.28
CA GLN A 108 0.31 -2.62 -11.41
C GLN A 108 -0.59 -3.13 -12.54
N SER A 109 -0.03 -3.39 -13.73
CA SER A 109 -0.82 -3.84 -14.88
C SER A 109 -1.49 -5.20 -14.68
N ILE A 110 -0.86 -6.08 -13.89
CA ILE A 110 -1.39 -7.42 -13.59
C ILE A 110 -2.41 -7.36 -12.44
N LEU A 111 -2.08 -6.68 -11.34
CA LEU A 111 -2.85 -6.77 -10.09
C LEU A 111 -4.00 -5.75 -10.01
N LEU A 112 -3.76 -4.47 -10.33
CA LEU A 112 -4.71 -3.40 -10.01
C LEU A 112 -6.11 -3.58 -10.62
N PRO A 113 -6.28 -4.05 -11.88
CA PRO A 113 -7.62 -4.25 -12.44
C PRO A 113 -8.47 -5.21 -11.62
N TYR A 114 -7.88 -6.29 -11.14
CA TYR A 114 -8.58 -7.33 -10.36
C TYR A 114 -8.71 -6.95 -8.89
N LEU A 115 -7.70 -6.29 -8.33
CA LEU A 115 -7.75 -5.76 -6.98
C LEU A 115 -8.89 -4.74 -6.84
N PHE A 116 -8.99 -3.77 -7.76
CA PHE A 116 -10.06 -2.77 -7.70
C PHE A 116 -11.44 -3.37 -7.98
N LYS A 117 -11.56 -4.38 -8.86
CA LYS A 117 -12.81 -5.13 -9.03
C LYS A 117 -13.27 -5.77 -7.71
N ARG A 118 -12.34 -6.29 -6.91
CA ARG A 118 -12.61 -6.86 -5.60
C ARG A 118 -12.91 -5.78 -4.55
N LEU A 119 -12.11 -4.70 -4.48
CA LEU A 119 -12.29 -3.60 -3.54
C LEU A 119 -13.63 -2.89 -3.72
N ASN A 120 -14.09 -2.68 -4.94
CA ASN A 120 -15.40 -2.06 -5.22
C ASN A 120 -16.57 -2.82 -4.57
N ILE A 121 -16.42 -4.11 -4.32
CA ILE A 121 -17.44 -4.95 -3.67
C ILE A 121 -17.24 -5.00 -2.16
N ASP A 122 -15.99 -5.25 -1.73
CA ASP A 122 -15.69 -5.57 -0.34
C ASP A 122 -15.36 -4.34 0.51
N ALA A 123 -14.84 -3.26 -0.12
CA ALA A 123 -14.33 -2.07 0.58
C ALA A 123 -14.43 -0.82 -0.32
N PRO A 124 -15.64 -0.35 -0.67
CA PRO A 124 -15.86 0.66 -1.71
C PRO A 124 -15.26 2.04 -1.41
N SER A 125 -15.02 2.37 -0.13
CA SER A 125 -14.43 3.66 0.29
C SER A 125 -12.93 3.59 0.54
N VAL A 126 -12.31 2.40 0.47
CA VAL A 126 -10.85 2.25 0.60
C VAL A 126 -10.17 2.81 -0.65
N ALA A 127 -9.10 3.59 -0.43
CA ALA A 127 -8.25 4.12 -1.48
C ALA A 127 -6.86 3.50 -1.46
N ILE A 128 -6.21 3.43 -2.63
CA ILE A 128 -4.83 2.97 -2.76
C ILE A 128 -4.03 4.01 -3.53
N ASP A 129 -2.99 4.53 -2.88
CA ASP A 129 -1.94 5.31 -3.51
C ASP A 129 -0.84 4.36 -3.99
N CYS A 130 -0.71 4.22 -5.30
CA CYS A 130 0.24 3.30 -5.90
C CYS A 130 1.38 4.05 -6.58
N TYR A 131 2.61 3.81 -6.13
CA TYR A 131 3.81 4.40 -6.70
C TYR A 131 4.99 3.43 -6.59
N HIS A 132 6.11 3.74 -7.26
CA HIS A 132 7.30 2.90 -7.22
C HIS A 132 8.37 3.52 -6.32
N VAL A 133 8.70 2.83 -5.24
CA VAL A 133 9.81 3.16 -4.34
C VAL A 133 11.08 2.46 -4.80
N ARG A 134 12.22 3.15 -4.76
CA ARG A 134 13.51 2.52 -5.06
C ARG A 134 13.83 1.46 -4.01
N ARG A 135 14.33 0.30 -4.42
CA ARG A 135 14.63 -0.83 -3.51
C ARG A 135 15.51 -0.48 -2.33
N ARG A 136 16.49 0.41 -2.51
CA ARG A 136 17.38 0.86 -1.43
C ARG A 136 16.63 1.65 -0.32
N ASP A 137 15.51 2.28 -0.67
CA ASP A 137 14.73 3.13 0.22
C ASP A 137 13.53 2.36 0.82
N MET A 138 13.21 1.16 0.28
CA MET A 138 12.03 0.37 0.59
C MET A 138 11.90 0.04 2.09
N ASN A 139 12.98 -0.44 2.71
CA ASN A 139 12.97 -0.81 4.13
C ASN A 139 12.70 0.39 5.03
N ILE A 140 13.22 1.57 4.68
CA ILE A 140 13.03 2.82 5.43
C ILE A 140 11.58 3.28 5.29
N GLU A 141 11.02 3.26 4.08
CA GLU A 141 9.65 3.68 3.81
C GLU A 141 8.61 2.78 4.51
N LEU A 142 8.84 1.46 4.49
CA LEU A 142 8.02 0.49 5.24
C LEU A 142 8.15 0.68 6.76
N ALA A 143 9.37 0.90 7.28
CA ALA A 143 9.61 1.07 8.71
C ALA A 143 9.04 2.38 9.26
N SER A 144 9.08 3.47 8.48
CA SER A 144 8.52 4.76 8.85
C SER A 144 7.01 4.84 8.74
N GLY A 145 6.36 3.82 8.15
CA GLY A 145 4.94 3.82 7.85
C GLY A 145 4.53 4.76 6.71
N ASN A 146 5.49 5.28 5.92
CA ASN A 146 5.20 6.00 4.68
C ASN A 146 4.71 5.06 3.57
N LEU A 147 4.97 3.76 3.73
CA LEU A 147 4.54 2.70 2.85
C LEU A 147 3.91 1.59 3.68
N ASP A 148 2.74 1.14 3.29
CA ASP A 148 2.02 0.07 4.00
C ASP A 148 2.43 -1.31 3.47
N LEU A 149 2.59 -1.45 2.14
CA LEU A 149 2.95 -2.68 1.44
C LEU A 149 3.87 -2.40 0.25
N ALA A 150 4.67 -3.39 -0.13
CA ALA A 150 5.43 -3.35 -1.38
C ALA A 150 5.36 -4.68 -2.12
N LEU A 151 5.27 -4.62 -3.45
CA LEU A 151 5.38 -5.76 -4.35
C LEU A 151 6.64 -5.57 -5.20
N ASP A 152 7.64 -6.42 -5.00
CA ASP A 152 8.90 -6.36 -5.76
C ASP A 152 9.53 -7.76 -5.86
N ILE A 153 10.57 -7.86 -6.68
CA ILE A 153 11.45 -9.03 -6.73
C ILE A 153 12.18 -9.18 -5.38
N PRO A 154 12.83 -10.33 -5.10
CA PRO A 154 13.52 -10.55 -3.84
C PRO A 154 14.42 -9.39 -3.42
N LEU A 155 14.17 -8.84 -2.23
CA LEU A 155 14.93 -7.76 -1.60
C LEU A 155 16.10 -8.31 -0.78
N THR A 156 17.05 -7.45 -0.44
CA THR A 156 18.07 -7.79 0.55
C THR A 156 17.38 -8.07 1.89
N PRO A 157 17.69 -9.21 2.55
CA PRO A 157 17.06 -9.59 3.80
C PRO A 157 17.22 -8.52 4.89
N ASP A 158 16.11 -8.17 5.55
CA ASP A 158 16.07 -7.38 6.78
C ASP A 158 15.11 -8.11 7.72
N PRO A 159 15.52 -8.46 8.95
CA PRO A 159 14.68 -9.26 9.87
C PRO A 159 13.34 -8.58 10.23
N ARG A 160 13.27 -7.26 10.13
CA ARG A 160 12.06 -6.47 10.42
C ARG A 160 11.08 -6.42 9.23
N ILE A 161 11.55 -6.78 8.04
CA ILE A 161 10.71 -6.83 6.85
C ILE A 161 10.19 -8.26 6.67
N LYS A 162 8.90 -8.41 6.85
CA LYS A 162 8.17 -9.64 6.58
C LYS A 162 7.87 -9.75 5.10
N GLN A 163 7.75 -10.98 4.61
CA GLN A 163 7.46 -11.24 3.21
C GLN A 163 6.60 -12.48 3.01
N ALA A 164 5.85 -12.48 1.93
CA ALA A 164 5.14 -13.64 1.41
C ALA A 164 5.38 -13.76 -0.10
N PRO A 165 5.60 -14.97 -0.65
CA PRO A 165 5.74 -15.17 -2.09
C PRO A 165 4.42 -14.87 -2.80
N LEU A 166 4.49 -14.23 -3.97
CA LEU A 166 3.35 -13.98 -4.83
C LEU A 166 3.36 -14.91 -6.05
N TYR A 167 4.45 -14.90 -6.79
CA TYR A 167 4.62 -15.77 -7.96
C TYR A 167 6.08 -16.04 -8.28
N SER A 168 6.28 -17.12 -9.04
CA SER A 168 7.55 -17.49 -9.69
C SER A 168 7.23 -17.94 -11.11
N HIS A 169 7.56 -17.11 -12.11
CA HIS A 169 7.25 -17.40 -13.51
C HIS A 169 8.52 -17.51 -14.36
N PRO A 170 8.57 -18.48 -15.30
CA PRO A 170 9.63 -18.56 -16.28
C PRO A 170 9.63 -17.32 -17.18
N GLN A 171 10.77 -17.03 -17.76
CA GLN A 171 10.92 -15.99 -18.75
C GLN A 171 10.75 -16.57 -20.15
N VAL A 172 10.05 -15.83 -21.02
CA VAL A 172 9.75 -16.20 -22.39
C VAL A 172 10.17 -15.09 -23.35
N CYS A 173 10.40 -15.44 -24.62
CA CYS A 173 10.70 -14.49 -25.69
C CYS A 173 9.41 -14.10 -26.40
N LEU A 174 8.97 -12.85 -26.24
CA LEU A 174 7.78 -12.28 -26.87
C LEU A 174 8.18 -11.61 -28.20
N LEU A 175 7.38 -11.86 -29.23
CA LEU A 175 7.56 -11.39 -30.62
C LEU A 175 6.20 -11.08 -31.23
N ARG A 176 6.15 -10.26 -32.29
CA ARG A 176 4.96 -10.14 -33.11
C ARG A 176 4.61 -11.48 -33.81
N ASN A 177 3.32 -11.72 -34.07
CA ASN A 177 2.86 -13.01 -34.64
C ASN A 177 3.53 -13.36 -35.98
N ASP A 178 3.70 -12.36 -36.83
CA ASP A 178 4.21 -12.45 -38.19
C ASP A 178 5.70 -12.06 -38.27
N HIS A 179 6.50 -12.37 -37.24
CA HIS A 179 7.94 -12.06 -37.23
C HIS A 179 8.66 -12.75 -38.39
N PRO A 180 9.39 -11.98 -39.26
CA PRO A 180 9.87 -12.48 -40.54
C PRO A 180 10.94 -13.58 -40.47
N SER A 181 11.69 -13.61 -39.36
CA SER A 181 12.87 -14.49 -39.21
C SER A 181 12.67 -15.62 -38.19
N ILE A 182 11.54 -15.65 -37.46
CA ILE A 182 11.31 -16.64 -36.40
C ILE A 182 10.04 -17.41 -36.67
N GLY A 183 10.17 -18.75 -36.81
CA GLY A 183 9.07 -19.69 -36.93
C GLY A 183 8.45 -20.07 -35.57
N ASN A 184 8.03 -21.32 -35.46
CA ASN A 184 7.40 -21.84 -34.23
C ASN A 184 8.41 -22.29 -33.17
N GLU A 185 9.69 -22.36 -33.52
CA GLU A 185 10.78 -22.74 -32.61
C GLU A 185 11.83 -21.63 -32.55
N LEU A 186 12.52 -21.55 -31.45
CA LEU A 186 13.56 -20.56 -31.20
C LEU A 186 14.80 -21.27 -30.68
N ASP A 187 15.83 -21.38 -31.52
CA ASP A 187 17.15 -21.81 -31.11
C ASP A 187 18.02 -20.64 -30.62
N ILE A 188 19.16 -20.97 -29.99
CA ILE A 188 20.04 -19.97 -29.39
C ILE A 188 20.65 -19.01 -30.43
N ASP A 189 20.99 -19.50 -31.62
CA ASP A 189 21.64 -18.68 -32.65
C ASP A 189 20.63 -17.70 -33.27
N SER A 190 19.40 -18.16 -33.50
CA SER A 190 18.27 -17.32 -33.91
C SER A 190 17.93 -16.26 -32.86
N TYR A 191 17.89 -16.63 -31.57
CA TYR A 191 17.68 -15.68 -30.48
C TYR A 191 18.77 -14.59 -30.43
N LEU A 192 20.03 -14.96 -30.61
CA LEU A 192 21.16 -14.02 -30.56
C LEU A 192 21.22 -13.07 -31.76
N LYS A 193 20.68 -13.47 -32.94
CA LYS A 193 20.56 -12.62 -34.14
C LYS A 193 19.49 -11.54 -34.00
N LEU A 194 18.53 -11.72 -33.09
CA LEU A 194 17.48 -10.75 -32.84
C LEU A 194 18.06 -9.47 -32.19
N ARG A 195 17.36 -8.36 -32.41
CA ARG A 195 17.57 -7.13 -31.70
C ARG A 195 16.60 -7.09 -30.51
N HIS A 196 17.09 -6.82 -29.32
CA HIS A 196 16.33 -7.01 -28.09
C HIS A 196 15.94 -5.68 -27.42
N ILE A 197 14.75 -5.68 -26.81
CA ILE A 197 14.34 -4.70 -25.82
C ILE A 197 14.75 -5.22 -24.43
N GLN A 198 15.34 -4.37 -23.64
CA GLN A 198 15.61 -4.64 -22.22
C GLN A 198 14.83 -3.68 -21.34
N ILE A 199 13.99 -4.23 -20.48
CA ILE A 199 13.30 -3.49 -19.42
C ILE A 199 14.15 -3.52 -18.16
N SER A 200 14.49 -2.35 -17.62
CA SER A 200 15.28 -2.25 -16.39
C SER A 200 15.11 -0.88 -15.74
N SER A 201 14.86 -0.87 -14.44
CA SER A 201 14.87 0.36 -13.63
C SER A 201 16.27 0.92 -13.36
N ARG A 202 17.33 0.20 -13.77
CA ARG A 202 18.73 0.63 -13.63
C ARG A 202 19.22 1.28 -14.92
N ARG A 203 19.95 2.39 -14.81
CA ARG A 203 20.56 3.07 -15.97
C ARG A 203 21.61 2.22 -16.72
N GLY A 204 22.13 1.20 -16.08
CA GLY A 204 23.11 0.27 -16.65
C GLY A 204 23.10 -1.03 -15.86
N GLY A 205 23.89 -2.00 -16.33
CA GLY A 205 24.00 -3.31 -15.70
C GLY A 205 23.37 -4.43 -16.51
N LEU A 206 23.77 -5.64 -16.19
CA LEU A 206 23.31 -6.86 -16.83
C LEU A 206 22.00 -7.30 -16.17
N GLY A 207 21.00 -7.64 -16.99
CA GLY A 207 19.79 -8.33 -16.53
C GLY A 207 20.05 -9.82 -16.32
N GLN A 208 19.09 -10.53 -15.74
CA GLN A 208 19.18 -11.99 -15.53
C GLN A 208 19.47 -12.75 -16.83
N VAL A 209 18.86 -12.33 -17.93
CA VAL A 209 19.09 -12.90 -19.27
C VAL A 209 20.53 -12.68 -19.72
N ASP A 210 21.07 -11.47 -19.53
CA ASP A 210 22.43 -11.15 -19.95
C ASP A 210 23.46 -11.87 -19.08
N LEU A 211 23.17 -12.08 -17.80
CA LEU A 211 23.99 -12.89 -16.90
C LEU A 211 23.97 -14.37 -17.32
N ALA A 212 22.81 -14.91 -17.69
CA ALA A 212 22.69 -16.29 -18.17
C ALA A 212 23.47 -16.50 -19.48
N LEU A 213 23.31 -15.60 -20.44
CA LEU A 213 24.09 -15.62 -21.69
C LEU A 213 25.59 -15.46 -21.45
N GLY A 214 25.98 -14.58 -20.54
CA GLY A 214 27.38 -14.34 -20.17
C GLY A 214 28.07 -15.60 -19.61
N LYS A 215 27.37 -16.43 -18.83
CA LYS A 215 27.87 -17.75 -18.37
C LYS A 215 28.15 -18.72 -19.52
N MET A 216 27.49 -18.53 -20.67
CA MET A 216 27.70 -19.31 -21.90
C MET A 216 28.72 -18.64 -22.87
N GLY A 217 29.36 -17.54 -22.48
CA GLY A 217 30.23 -16.76 -23.34
C GLY A 217 29.47 -16.03 -24.47
N LYS A 218 28.15 -15.88 -24.37
CA LYS A 218 27.29 -15.30 -25.42
C LYS A 218 26.76 -13.92 -24.98
N ARG A 219 26.43 -13.11 -26.00
CA ARG A 219 25.82 -11.76 -25.79
C ARG A 219 24.73 -11.53 -26.82
N ARG A 220 23.66 -10.85 -26.41
CA ARG A 220 22.59 -10.39 -27.31
C ARG A 220 22.75 -8.90 -27.62
N GLN A 221 22.19 -8.46 -28.74
CA GLN A 221 22.18 -7.05 -29.13
C GLN A 221 20.97 -6.33 -28.54
N ILE A 222 21.24 -5.39 -27.62
CA ILE A 222 20.18 -4.56 -27.06
C ILE A 222 19.97 -3.34 -27.95
N ALA A 223 18.79 -3.25 -28.58
CA ALA A 223 18.37 -2.14 -29.42
C ALA A 223 17.71 -1.01 -28.61
N LEU A 224 16.97 -1.36 -27.54
CA LEU A 224 16.29 -0.42 -26.68
C LEU A 224 16.44 -0.82 -25.21
N ARG A 225 16.71 0.17 -24.36
CA ARG A 225 16.57 0.07 -22.90
C ARG A 225 15.47 1.00 -22.46
N THR A 226 14.52 0.49 -21.69
CA THR A 226 13.40 1.28 -21.12
C THR A 226 13.13 0.83 -19.70
N GLN A 227 12.35 1.63 -18.96
CA GLN A 227 11.97 1.29 -17.58
C GLN A 227 10.53 0.76 -17.49
N HIS A 228 9.71 0.99 -18.52
CA HIS A 228 8.27 0.78 -18.47
C HIS A 228 7.82 -0.33 -19.42
N TYR A 229 6.95 -1.20 -18.93
CA TYR A 229 6.35 -2.29 -19.70
C TYR A 229 5.28 -1.82 -20.67
N LEU A 230 4.53 -0.76 -20.35
CA LEU A 230 3.41 -0.30 -21.18
C LEU A 230 3.85 0.09 -22.60
N ALA A 231 4.94 0.84 -22.72
CA ALA A 231 5.43 1.29 -24.03
C ALA A 231 5.95 0.13 -24.92
N VAL A 232 6.44 -0.95 -24.31
CA VAL A 232 7.06 -2.05 -25.07
C VAL A 232 6.03 -3.01 -25.66
N SER A 233 4.84 -3.13 -25.09
CA SER A 233 3.77 -3.96 -25.66
C SER A 233 3.39 -3.49 -27.07
N GLU A 234 3.18 -2.20 -27.26
CA GLU A 234 2.88 -1.62 -28.58
C GLU A 234 4.12 -1.67 -29.51
N LEU A 235 5.32 -1.49 -28.96
CA LEU A 235 6.55 -1.52 -29.76
C LEU A 235 6.82 -2.92 -30.37
N VAL A 236 6.56 -3.99 -29.60
CA VAL A 236 6.74 -5.36 -30.10
C VAL A 236 5.77 -5.67 -31.24
N THR A 237 4.55 -5.15 -31.22
CA THR A 237 3.58 -5.39 -32.31
C THR A 237 3.99 -4.74 -33.63
N ARG A 238 4.78 -3.66 -33.59
CA ARG A 238 5.13 -2.82 -34.75
C ARG A 238 6.55 -2.99 -35.25
N THR A 239 7.36 -3.83 -34.59
CA THR A 239 8.78 -3.99 -34.93
C THR A 239 9.22 -5.45 -34.85
N ASP A 240 10.39 -5.77 -35.40
CA ASP A 240 11.02 -7.08 -35.30
C ASP A 240 11.90 -7.20 -34.03
N LEU A 241 11.62 -6.38 -33.01
CA LEU A 241 12.34 -6.44 -31.75
C LEU A 241 11.79 -7.55 -30.86
N ALA A 242 12.72 -8.30 -30.25
CA ALA A 242 12.40 -9.34 -29.28
C ALA A 242 12.37 -8.79 -27.87
N LEU A 243 11.41 -9.21 -27.06
CA LEU A 243 11.29 -8.84 -25.66
C LEU A 243 11.29 -10.09 -24.78
N THR A 244 12.26 -10.20 -23.88
CA THR A 244 12.23 -11.26 -22.86
C THR A 244 11.54 -10.76 -21.60
N VAL A 245 10.44 -11.45 -21.21
CA VAL A 245 9.55 -11.06 -20.10
C VAL A 245 9.07 -12.29 -19.34
N PRO A 246 8.57 -12.12 -18.10
CA PRO A 246 7.88 -13.19 -17.39
C PRO A 246 6.66 -13.68 -18.17
N GLN A 247 6.42 -14.98 -18.17
CA GLN A 247 5.33 -15.59 -18.90
C GLN A 247 3.96 -14.99 -18.52
N ILE A 248 3.72 -14.69 -17.25
CA ILE A 248 2.48 -14.05 -16.78
C ILE A 248 2.16 -12.73 -17.53
N PHE A 249 3.20 -11.96 -17.88
CA PHE A 249 3.00 -10.73 -18.66
C PHE A 249 2.77 -11.05 -20.14
N ALA A 250 3.48 -12.04 -20.68
CA ALA A 250 3.27 -12.48 -22.05
C ALA A 250 1.86 -13.05 -22.27
N ASP A 251 1.36 -13.85 -21.34
CA ASP A 251 -0.01 -14.42 -21.39
C ASP A 251 -1.08 -13.30 -21.48
N ASN A 252 -0.89 -12.25 -20.66
CA ASN A 252 -1.78 -11.08 -20.70
C ASN A 252 -1.73 -10.36 -22.05
N LEU A 253 -0.55 -10.20 -22.65
CA LEU A 253 -0.41 -9.52 -23.95
C LEU A 253 -0.94 -10.34 -25.13
N VAL A 254 -0.72 -11.63 -25.13
CA VAL A 254 -1.19 -12.53 -26.22
C VAL A 254 -2.71 -12.54 -26.32
N SER A 255 -3.42 -12.33 -25.22
CA SER A 255 -4.89 -12.22 -25.22
C SER A 255 -5.42 -10.92 -25.82
N GLN A 256 -4.59 -9.88 -25.97
CA GLN A 256 -5.01 -8.52 -26.34
C GLN A 256 -4.36 -8.01 -27.61
N LEU A 257 -3.18 -8.50 -27.96
CA LEU A 257 -2.33 -7.97 -29.02
C LEU A 257 -1.89 -9.08 -30.00
N PRO A 258 -1.56 -8.74 -31.26
CA PRO A 258 -1.06 -9.70 -32.26
C PRO A 258 0.40 -10.10 -31.99
N VAL A 259 0.67 -10.64 -30.81
CA VAL A 259 1.97 -11.12 -30.36
C VAL A 259 1.88 -12.58 -29.94
N ARG A 260 3.03 -13.25 -29.96
CA ARG A 260 3.20 -14.62 -29.47
C ARG A 260 4.48 -14.73 -28.67
N TYR A 261 4.62 -15.73 -27.84
CA TYR A 261 5.88 -16.01 -27.17
C TYR A 261 6.38 -17.42 -27.45
N LEU A 262 7.69 -17.59 -27.33
CA LEU A 262 8.40 -18.86 -27.42
C LEU A 262 9.22 -19.07 -26.16
N GLN A 263 9.47 -20.32 -25.81
CA GLN A 263 10.37 -20.65 -24.71
C GLN A 263 11.78 -20.22 -25.03
N LEU A 264 12.53 -19.78 -24.01
CA LEU A 264 13.92 -19.44 -24.18
C LEU A 264 14.76 -20.69 -24.45
N PRO A 265 15.70 -20.68 -25.42
CA PRO A 265 16.55 -21.82 -25.74
C PRO A 265 17.73 -22.00 -24.76
N PHE A 266 17.66 -21.39 -23.59
CA PHE A 266 18.65 -21.49 -22.51
C PHE A 266 17.98 -21.20 -21.17
N SER A 267 18.60 -21.70 -20.09
CA SER A 267 18.03 -21.54 -18.75
C SER A 267 18.26 -20.12 -18.22
N VAL A 268 17.18 -19.51 -17.75
CA VAL A 268 17.19 -18.24 -17.00
C VAL A 268 16.38 -18.48 -15.71
N PRO A 269 16.84 -17.97 -14.57
CA PRO A 269 16.06 -18.03 -13.34
C PRO A 269 14.67 -17.45 -13.55
N ASN A 270 13.66 -18.06 -12.90
CA ASN A 270 12.33 -17.50 -12.87
C ASN A 270 12.34 -16.07 -12.32
N LEU A 271 11.42 -15.25 -12.78
CA LEU A 271 11.13 -14.01 -12.09
C LEU A 271 10.23 -14.31 -10.89
N GLU A 272 10.75 -14.04 -9.71
CA GLU A 272 10.02 -14.16 -8.46
C GLU A 272 9.54 -12.78 -8.03
N SER A 273 8.36 -12.73 -7.41
CA SER A 273 7.82 -11.53 -6.77
C SER A 273 7.30 -11.89 -5.39
N HIS A 274 7.48 -10.96 -4.47
CA HIS A 274 7.05 -11.10 -3.08
C HIS A 274 6.27 -9.87 -2.66
N LEU A 275 5.35 -10.07 -1.72
CA LEU A 275 4.68 -9.03 -0.96
C LEU A 275 5.48 -8.77 0.31
N TYR A 276 5.75 -7.49 0.61
CA TYR A 276 6.56 -7.05 1.74
C TYR A 276 5.78 -6.11 2.64
N TRP A 277 6.02 -6.20 3.95
CA TRP A 277 5.51 -5.28 4.97
C TRP A 277 6.47 -5.22 6.16
N HIS A 278 6.38 -4.17 6.97
CA HIS A 278 7.18 -4.06 8.18
C HIS A 278 6.54 -4.85 9.34
N GLU A 279 7.36 -5.37 10.25
CA GLU A 279 6.90 -6.17 11.40
C GLU A 279 5.94 -5.40 12.32
N SER A 280 6.07 -4.06 12.42
CA SER A 280 5.15 -3.22 13.20
C SER A 280 3.71 -3.25 12.71
N THR A 281 3.50 -3.52 11.42
CA THR A 281 2.16 -3.63 10.81
C THR A 281 1.71 -5.08 10.64
N ASP A 282 2.49 -6.05 11.16
CA ASP A 282 2.19 -7.47 10.98
C ASP A 282 0.84 -7.86 11.59
N GLN A 283 0.48 -7.25 12.73
CA GLN A 283 -0.79 -7.47 13.41
C GLN A 283 -1.85 -6.40 13.10
N ASP A 284 -1.52 -5.36 12.34
CA ASP A 284 -2.51 -4.35 11.92
C ASP A 284 -3.60 -5.01 11.05
N ARG A 285 -4.86 -4.87 11.49
CA ARG A 285 -6.00 -5.58 10.88
C ARG A 285 -6.26 -5.14 9.45
N ALA A 286 -6.12 -3.87 9.16
CA ALA A 286 -6.33 -3.33 7.82
C ALA A 286 -5.21 -3.80 6.87
N ASN A 287 -3.95 -3.74 7.31
CA ASN A 287 -2.81 -4.25 6.55
C ASN A 287 -2.94 -5.76 6.29
N ARG A 288 -3.31 -6.55 7.33
CA ARG A 288 -3.55 -8.00 7.18
C ARG A 288 -4.67 -8.31 6.19
N TRP A 289 -5.76 -7.54 6.24
CA TRP A 289 -6.86 -7.71 5.30
C TRP A 289 -6.43 -7.47 3.86
N LEU A 290 -5.76 -6.34 3.58
CA LEU A 290 -5.31 -6.05 2.21
C LEU A 290 -4.28 -7.07 1.73
N ARG A 291 -3.35 -7.51 2.60
CA ARG A 291 -2.41 -8.60 2.29
C ARG A 291 -3.16 -9.88 1.92
N GLY A 292 -4.19 -10.24 2.70
CA GLY A 292 -5.02 -11.41 2.44
C GLY A 292 -5.69 -11.34 1.07
N VAL A 293 -6.29 -10.21 0.72
CA VAL A 293 -6.90 -9.98 -0.60
C VAL A 293 -5.88 -10.13 -1.74
N ILE A 294 -4.69 -9.53 -1.58
CA ILE A 294 -3.62 -9.62 -2.60
C ILE A 294 -3.15 -11.08 -2.75
N LEU A 295 -2.87 -11.78 -1.65
CA LEU A 295 -2.41 -13.16 -1.68
C LEU A 295 -3.47 -14.10 -2.31
N GLU A 296 -4.74 -13.94 -1.95
CA GLU A 296 -5.85 -14.71 -2.53
C GLU A 296 -5.93 -14.53 -4.05
N LEU A 297 -5.74 -13.30 -4.56
CA LEU A 297 -5.72 -13.02 -6.00
C LEU A 297 -4.56 -13.72 -6.72
N TYR A 298 -3.42 -13.91 -6.08
CA TYR A 298 -2.29 -14.64 -6.66
C TYR A 298 -2.40 -16.17 -6.49
N GLU A 299 -3.06 -16.67 -5.45
CA GLU A 299 -3.35 -18.11 -5.29
C GLU A 299 -4.38 -18.60 -6.31
N LYS A 300 -5.41 -17.80 -6.57
CA LYS A 300 -6.49 -18.09 -7.52
C LYS A 300 -6.56 -16.99 -8.59
N PRO A 301 -5.57 -16.95 -9.50
CA PRO A 301 -5.41 -15.82 -10.39
C PRO A 301 -6.59 -15.69 -11.37
N PRO A 302 -7.33 -14.58 -11.33
CA PRO A 302 -8.46 -14.35 -12.24
C PRO A 302 -8.02 -13.97 -13.67
N TRP A 303 -6.72 -13.84 -13.90
CA TRP A 303 -6.09 -13.52 -15.18
C TRP A 303 -5.56 -14.77 -15.92
N LYS A 304 -5.84 -15.97 -15.45
CA LYS A 304 -5.53 -17.22 -16.14
C LYS A 304 -6.67 -17.66 -17.06
#